data_b8b9ff4995a79e935c2597bcf99d3570
#
_entry.id   b8b9ff4995a79e935c2597bcf99d3570
#
_cell.length_a   1.000
_cell.length_b   1.000
_cell.length_c   1.000
_cell.angle_alpha   90.00
_cell.angle_beta   90.00
_cell.angle_gamma   90.00
#
_symmetry.space_group_name_H-M   'P 1'
#
loop_
_entity.id
_entity.type
_entity.pdbx_description
1 polymer ?
#
loop_
_entity_poly.entity_id
_entity_poly.type
_entity_poly.pdbx_seq_one_letter_code
_entity_poly.pdbx_strand_id
1 'polypeptide(L)'
;MSIGKTGNITVKLPDGTDLDAKHQVTVIVTDHRKAPQQGKNVTVKGDLGQSAAGKTDKNGELTVPEVEQTERHGVYIVGYTDGTFSPSRSMTRAEAAAIFARLLAEKNGDTISTAANTKFADIPAHAWYSGYVKYLSNNGITYGKSKTIFAPNDAITRAEFTTMAVRFFDVYGDGDAEIMEQFSGFNDVSSGYWAAKYIKYAALHGWINGYGDGSFHAEREINRAEVVTIVNRLLGREADEDYIADNLRKLNTFPDVSRKHWAYYAVMEAANAHTAVLGESESWSK
;
A
#
# COMPACT_ATOMS: atom_id res chain seq x y z
N MET A 1 22.01 -7.58 19.36
CA MET A 1 21.91 -7.49 20.84
C MET A 1 23.26 -7.76 21.47
N SER A 2 23.85 -6.82 22.16
CA SER A 2 25.15 -7.04 22.87
C SER A 2 24.85 -7.37 24.33
N ILE A 3 25.07 -8.62 24.72
CA ILE A 3 24.94 -9.06 26.11
C ILE A 3 26.35 -9.10 26.69
N GLY A 4 26.54 -8.44 27.83
CA GLY A 4 27.78 -8.61 28.62
C GLY A 4 27.98 -10.08 29.02
N LYS A 5 29.21 -10.52 29.21
CA LYS A 5 29.70 -11.91 29.24
C LYS A 5 29.00 -12.95 30.14
N THR A 6 27.86 -12.69 30.82
CA THR A 6 27.30 -13.60 31.84
C THR A 6 25.81 -13.63 32.00
N GLY A 7 25.01 -13.40 30.96
CA GLY A 7 23.54 -13.44 31.10
C GLY A 7 22.83 -14.06 29.89
N ASN A 8 21.78 -14.83 30.15
CA ASN A 8 20.88 -15.35 29.12
C ASN A 8 19.66 -14.45 29.04
N ILE A 9 19.21 -14.16 27.81
CA ILE A 9 17.93 -13.50 27.55
C ILE A 9 17.03 -14.55 26.89
N THR A 10 15.86 -14.75 27.48
CA THR A 10 14.81 -15.56 26.90
C THR A 10 13.65 -14.65 26.57
N VAL A 11 13.20 -14.66 25.33
CA VAL A 11 11.98 -13.97 24.90
C VAL A 11 10.88 -15.01 24.88
N LYS A 12 9.83 -14.78 25.65
CA LYS A 12 8.61 -15.60 25.61
C LYS A 12 7.55 -14.86 24.82
N LEU A 13 7.02 -15.53 23.82
CA LEU A 13 5.80 -15.11 23.14
C LEU A 13 4.62 -15.88 23.78
N PRO A 14 3.41 -15.30 23.85
CA PRO A 14 2.23 -16.04 24.27
C PRO A 14 2.01 -17.28 23.40
N ASP A 15 1.57 -18.39 23.99
CA ASP A 15 1.31 -19.63 23.26
C ASP A 15 0.22 -19.43 22.18
N GLY A 16 0.49 -19.90 20.95
CA GLY A 16 -0.47 -19.84 19.83
C GLY A 16 -0.48 -18.53 19.07
N THR A 17 0.54 -17.73 19.22
CA THR A 17 0.64 -16.41 18.59
C THR A 17 1.17 -16.46 17.17
N ASP A 18 0.41 -15.88 16.26
CA ASP A 18 0.90 -15.46 14.95
C ASP A 18 1.76 -14.20 15.14
N LEU A 19 2.94 -14.16 14.52
CA LEU A 19 3.90 -13.06 14.71
C LEU A 19 3.39 -11.70 14.17
N ASP A 20 2.30 -11.72 13.41
CA ASP A 20 1.68 -10.54 12.80
C ASP A 20 0.64 -9.84 13.68
N ALA A 21 0.32 -10.41 14.84
CA ALA A 21 -0.65 -9.79 15.76
C ALA A 21 0.05 -8.97 16.84
N LYS A 22 -0.64 -7.95 17.37
CA LYS A 22 -0.20 -7.11 18.49
C LYS A 22 0.10 -7.98 19.73
N HIS A 23 1.36 -8.11 20.10
CA HIS A 23 1.72 -8.98 21.21
C HIS A 23 2.58 -8.26 22.24
N GLN A 24 2.20 -8.44 23.50
CA GLN A 24 3.01 -8.07 24.62
C GLN A 24 4.22 -9.00 24.74
N VAL A 25 5.42 -8.49 24.58
CA VAL A 25 6.64 -9.26 24.67
C VAL A 25 7.19 -9.21 26.11
N THR A 26 7.33 -10.37 26.73
CA THR A 26 8.00 -10.48 28.03
C THR A 26 9.45 -10.93 27.83
N VAL A 27 10.38 -10.09 28.25
CA VAL A 27 11.81 -10.39 28.22
C VAL A 27 12.26 -10.83 29.63
N ILE A 28 12.79 -12.04 29.73
CA ILE A 28 13.31 -12.58 30.99
C ILE A 28 14.84 -12.55 30.95
N VAL A 29 15.45 -11.90 31.92
CA VAL A 29 16.89 -11.86 32.10
C VAL A 29 17.31 -12.73 33.26
N THR A 30 18.15 -13.74 33.00
CA THR A 30 18.71 -14.63 34.03
C THR A 30 20.23 -14.60 33.97
N ASP A 31 20.88 -15.02 35.06
CA ASP A 31 22.32 -15.32 35.06
C ASP A 31 22.60 -16.70 34.45
N HIS A 32 23.88 -17.11 34.46
CA HIS A 32 24.30 -18.42 33.94
C HIS A 32 23.76 -19.62 34.70
N ARG A 33 23.22 -19.41 35.93
CA ARG A 33 22.57 -20.43 36.77
C ARG A 33 21.05 -20.38 36.65
N LYS A 34 20.52 -19.63 35.68
CA LYS A 34 19.10 -19.39 35.45
C LYS A 34 18.38 -18.63 36.58
N ALA A 35 19.13 -17.95 37.45
CA ALA A 35 18.53 -17.11 38.48
C ALA A 35 18.07 -15.76 37.88
N PRO A 36 16.84 -15.28 38.22
CA PRO A 36 16.31 -14.01 37.75
C PRO A 36 17.18 -12.83 38.11
N GLN A 37 17.35 -11.89 37.22
CA GLN A 37 18.16 -10.70 37.39
C GLN A 37 17.29 -9.44 37.48
N GLN A 38 17.03 -8.94 38.69
CA GLN A 38 16.29 -7.72 38.92
C GLN A 38 17.09 -6.45 38.54
N GLY A 39 16.37 -5.42 38.10
CA GLY A 39 16.93 -4.07 37.88
C GLY A 39 17.85 -3.96 36.66
N LYS A 40 17.91 -4.96 35.79
CA LYS A 40 18.69 -4.90 34.57
C LYS A 40 18.04 -3.99 33.53
N ASN A 41 18.81 -3.10 32.96
CA ASN A 41 18.35 -2.30 31.84
C ASN A 41 18.25 -3.16 30.58
N VAL A 42 17.08 -3.19 30.00
CA VAL A 42 16.79 -3.92 28.74
C VAL A 42 16.24 -2.93 27.73
N THR A 43 16.72 -3.01 26.52
CA THR A 43 16.15 -2.28 25.37
C THR A 43 15.79 -3.32 24.32
N VAL A 44 14.52 -3.34 23.95
CA VAL A 44 14.02 -4.16 22.84
C VAL A 44 13.84 -3.23 21.64
N LYS A 45 14.38 -3.63 20.49
CA LYS A 45 14.24 -2.93 19.22
C LYS A 45 13.54 -3.85 18.24
N GLY A 46 12.48 -3.36 17.62
CA GLY A 46 11.82 -4.01 16.50
C GLY A 46 12.54 -3.71 15.17
N ASP A 47 12.28 -4.52 14.17
CA ASP A 47 12.90 -4.42 12.84
C ASP A 47 12.46 -3.14 12.09
N LEU A 48 11.33 -2.57 12.48
CA LEU A 48 10.80 -1.32 11.92
C LEU A 48 11.22 -0.06 12.71
N GLY A 49 12.25 -0.17 13.58
CA GLY A 49 12.80 0.98 14.31
C GLY A 49 12.12 1.30 15.64
N GLN A 50 11.06 0.57 16.04
CA GLN A 50 10.44 0.72 17.36
C GLN A 50 11.43 0.35 18.46
N SER A 51 11.38 1.04 19.58
CA SER A 51 12.19 0.66 20.73
C SER A 51 11.42 0.86 22.03
N ALA A 52 11.49 -0.13 22.91
CA ALA A 52 11.04 -0.01 24.29
C ALA A 52 12.19 -0.33 25.24
N ALA A 53 12.31 0.42 26.31
CA ALA A 53 13.36 0.22 27.31
C ALA A 53 12.76 0.24 28.70
N GLY A 54 13.31 -0.57 29.58
CA GLY A 54 12.90 -0.65 30.98
C GLY A 54 13.89 -1.41 31.83
N LYS A 55 13.51 -1.57 33.11
CA LYS A 55 14.27 -2.40 34.06
C LYS A 55 13.49 -3.63 34.40
N THR A 56 14.18 -4.75 34.51
CA THR A 56 13.58 -6.01 34.94
C THR A 56 13.10 -5.93 36.40
N ASP A 57 11.97 -6.57 36.67
CA ASP A 57 11.39 -6.73 38.02
C ASP A 57 12.16 -7.75 38.87
N LYS A 58 11.61 -8.10 40.03
CA LYS A 58 12.17 -9.10 40.97
C LYS A 58 12.29 -10.51 40.36
N ASN A 59 11.50 -10.81 39.34
CA ASN A 59 11.53 -12.08 38.62
C ASN A 59 12.48 -12.05 37.42
N GLY A 60 13.21 -10.94 37.22
CA GLY A 60 14.03 -10.73 36.05
C GLY A 60 13.23 -10.43 34.77
N GLU A 61 11.96 -10.11 34.89
CA GLU A 61 11.03 -9.90 33.78
C GLU A 61 10.88 -8.42 33.46
N LEU A 62 10.92 -8.07 32.18
CA LEU A 62 10.47 -6.79 31.65
C LEU A 62 9.33 -7.07 30.67
N THR A 63 8.14 -6.63 31.02
CA THR A 63 7.04 -6.58 30.08
C THR A 63 7.17 -5.32 29.22
N VAL A 64 7.37 -5.50 27.94
CA VAL A 64 7.38 -4.41 26.99
C VAL A 64 5.94 -4.08 26.64
N PRO A 65 5.46 -2.86 26.89
CA PRO A 65 4.12 -2.48 26.47
C PRO A 65 4.00 -2.64 24.95
N GLU A 66 2.79 -2.91 24.52
CA GLU A 66 2.44 -2.97 23.10
C GLU A 66 2.92 -1.68 22.41
N VAL A 67 3.79 -1.84 21.41
CA VAL A 67 4.22 -0.71 20.61
C VAL A 67 3.28 -0.63 19.43
N GLU A 68 2.51 0.44 19.35
CA GLU A 68 1.67 0.70 18.18
C GLU A 68 2.56 0.73 16.93
N GLN A 69 2.25 -0.14 15.98
CA GLN A 69 2.89 -0.07 14.67
C GLN A 69 2.27 1.09 13.91
N THR A 70 3.10 1.98 13.45
CA THR A 70 2.65 3.12 12.67
C THR A 70 3.35 3.13 11.31
N GLU A 71 2.60 3.45 10.27
CA GLU A 71 3.11 3.66 8.93
C GLU A 71 2.66 5.04 8.42
N ARG A 72 3.54 5.72 7.69
CA ARG A 72 3.17 6.99 7.05
C ARG A 72 2.56 6.71 5.69
N HIS A 73 1.31 7.10 5.51
CA HIS A 73 0.62 7.08 4.23
C HIS A 73 0.72 8.45 3.55
N GLY A 74 1.44 8.51 2.44
CA GLY A 74 1.56 9.72 1.62
C GLY A 74 0.39 9.90 0.66
N VAL A 75 0.20 11.15 0.20
CA VAL A 75 -0.77 11.47 -0.85
C VAL A 75 -0.27 10.92 -2.18
N TYR A 76 -1.03 10.05 -2.82
CA TYR A 76 -0.68 9.51 -4.13
C TYR A 76 -1.52 10.07 -5.29
N ILE A 77 -2.65 10.70 -4.98
CA ILE A 77 -3.51 11.36 -5.97
C ILE A 77 -3.97 12.74 -5.45
N VAL A 78 -4.09 13.69 -6.34
CA VAL A 78 -4.55 15.06 -6.02
C VAL A 78 -5.78 15.42 -6.86
N GLY A 79 -6.53 16.44 -6.41
CA GLY A 79 -7.59 17.04 -7.19
C GLY A 79 -7.05 17.92 -8.32
N TYR A 80 -7.97 18.49 -9.08
CA TYR A 80 -7.66 19.42 -10.15
C TYR A 80 -7.53 20.86 -9.62
N THR A 81 -7.02 21.75 -10.46
CA THR A 81 -6.79 23.16 -10.11
C THR A 81 -8.09 23.94 -9.86
N ASP A 82 -9.23 23.44 -10.32
CA ASP A 82 -10.57 23.96 -10.03
C ASP A 82 -11.12 23.49 -8.67
N GLY A 83 -10.35 22.71 -7.92
CA GLY A 83 -10.74 22.17 -6.62
C GLY A 83 -11.58 20.88 -6.68
N THR A 84 -11.86 20.34 -7.87
CA THR A 84 -12.62 19.10 -8.02
C THR A 84 -11.72 17.86 -7.98
N PHE A 85 -12.31 16.71 -7.64
CA PHE A 85 -11.68 15.39 -7.81
C PHE A 85 -12.03 14.74 -9.14
N SER A 86 -13.19 15.02 -9.67
CA SER A 86 -13.78 14.42 -10.88
C SER A 86 -13.84 12.88 -10.81
N PRO A 87 -14.58 12.29 -9.85
CA PRO A 87 -14.56 10.85 -9.56
C PRO A 87 -14.98 9.98 -10.76
N SER A 88 -15.87 10.46 -11.60
CA SER A 88 -16.39 9.74 -12.77
C SER A 88 -15.54 9.92 -14.03
N ARG A 89 -14.52 10.80 -14.01
CA ARG A 89 -13.64 11.01 -15.15
C ARG A 89 -12.74 9.81 -15.39
N SER A 90 -12.64 9.38 -16.65
CA SER A 90 -11.70 8.34 -17.06
C SER A 90 -10.26 8.76 -16.76
N MET A 91 -9.47 7.83 -16.23
CA MET A 91 -8.06 8.05 -15.95
C MET A 91 -7.22 7.88 -17.22
N THR A 92 -6.25 8.76 -17.45
CA THR A 92 -5.28 8.55 -18.52
C THR A 92 -4.18 7.58 -18.10
N ARG A 93 -3.53 6.98 -19.10
CA ARG A 93 -2.41 6.07 -18.86
C ARG A 93 -1.23 6.77 -18.18
N ALA A 94 -1.00 8.05 -18.47
CA ALA A 94 0.02 8.86 -17.80
C ALA A 94 -0.31 9.13 -16.33
N GLU A 95 -1.58 9.42 -16.01
CA GLU A 95 -2.04 9.62 -14.64
C GLU A 95 -1.89 8.33 -13.81
N ALA A 96 -2.28 7.18 -14.37
CA ALA A 96 -2.11 5.88 -13.72
C ALA A 96 -0.62 5.57 -13.46
N ALA A 97 0.24 5.85 -14.44
CA ALA A 97 1.68 5.68 -14.28
C ALA A 97 2.24 6.57 -13.16
N ALA A 98 1.77 7.81 -13.04
CA ALA A 98 2.23 8.72 -12.00
C ALA A 98 1.87 8.23 -10.59
N ILE A 99 0.70 7.61 -10.39
CA ILE A 99 0.27 7.04 -9.12
C ILE A 99 1.26 5.95 -8.67
N PHE A 100 1.44 4.91 -9.46
CA PHE A 100 2.29 3.78 -9.10
C PHE A 100 3.77 4.17 -8.99
N ALA A 101 4.23 5.10 -9.82
CA ALA A 101 5.61 5.59 -9.74
C ALA A 101 5.88 6.34 -8.42
N ARG A 102 4.95 7.20 -7.99
CA ARG A 102 5.07 7.91 -6.70
C ARG A 102 5.09 6.94 -5.52
N LEU A 103 4.17 6.00 -5.50
CA LEU A 103 4.10 4.99 -4.43
C LEU A 103 5.38 4.16 -4.34
N LEU A 104 5.89 3.68 -5.49
CA LEU A 104 7.12 2.88 -5.50
C LEU A 104 8.34 3.72 -5.11
N ALA A 105 8.43 4.96 -5.58
CA ALA A 105 9.53 5.85 -5.23
C ALA A 105 9.51 6.22 -3.74
N GLU A 106 8.33 6.47 -3.16
CA GLU A 106 8.18 6.71 -1.73
C GLU A 106 8.69 5.52 -0.91
N LYS A 107 8.27 4.29 -1.24
CA LYS A 107 8.74 3.08 -0.59
C LYS A 107 10.26 2.90 -0.67
N ASN A 108 10.83 3.15 -1.86
CA ASN A 108 12.25 2.92 -2.10
C ASN A 108 13.14 4.09 -1.63
N GLY A 109 12.56 5.23 -1.24
CA GLY A 109 13.30 6.47 -0.97
C GLY A 109 13.90 7.10 -2.23
N ASP A 110 13.35 6.79 -3.41
CA ASP A 110 13.85 7.26 -4.69
C ASP A 110 13.33 8.67 -5.04
N THR A 111 14.09 9.40 -5.84
CA THR A 111 13.65 10.66 -6.45
C THR A 111 13.43 10.47 -7.94
N ILE A 112 12.23 10.80 -8.42
CA ILE A 112 11.90 10.71 -9.84
C ILE A 112 12.24 12.01 -10.53
N SER A 113 13.05 11.95 -11.59
CA SER A 113 13.35 13.11 -12.44
C SER A 113 12.08 13.60 -13.14
N THR A 114 11.87 14.92 -13.16
CA THR A 114 10.73 15.57 -13.83
C THR A 114 10.87 15.59 -15.36
N ALA A 115 12.07 15.32 -15.89
CA ALA A 115 12.33 15.24 -17.32
C ALA A 115 13.18 14.02 -17.62
N ALA A 116 12.74 13.18 -18.54
CA ALA A 116 13.42 11.94 -18.84
C ALA A 116 13.19 11.47 -20.29
N ASN A 117 14.26 11.02 -20.92
CA ASN A 117 14.15 10.27 -22.17
C ASN A 117 13.65 8.85 -21.86
N THR A 118 12.66 8.40 -22.61
CA THR A 118 12.10 7.06 -22.52
C THR A 118 12.35 6.28 -23.81
N LYS A 119 12.08 4.99 -23.80
CA LYS A 119 12.05 4.17 -25.02
C LYS A 119 10.82 4.44 -25.90
N PHE A 120 9.84 5.19 -25.39
CA PHE A 120 8.59 5.46 -26.08
C PHE A 120 8.69 6.74 -26.89
N ALA A 121 8.50 6.64 -28.21
CA ALA A 121 8.64 7.75 -29.13
C ALA A 121 7.56 8.84 -28.99
N ASP A 122 6.43 8.48 -28.42
CA ASP A 122 5.28 9.36 -28.17
C ASP A 122 5.35 10.09 -26.81
N ILE A 123 6.47 10.00 -26.09
CA ILE A 123 6.69 10.72 -24.84
C ILE A 123 7.76 11.79 -25.01
N PRO A 124 7.38 13.08 -25.06
CA PRO A 124 8.35 14.17 -25.03
C PRO A 124 9.14 14.15 -23.72
N ALA A 125 10.46 14.37 -23.79
CA ALA A 125 11.34 14.30 -22.61
C ALA A 125 10.94 15.24 -21.45
N HIS A 126 10.32 16.38 -21.79
CA HIS A 126 9.86 17.39 -20.82
C HIS A 126 8.38 17.28 -20.45
N ALA A 127 7.68 16.25 -20.93
CA ALA A 127 6.31 16.00 -20.49
C ALA A 127 6.30 15.69 -18.99
N TRP A 128 5.33 16.22 -18.26
CA TRP A 128 5.22 16.05 -16.81
C TRP A 128 5.25 14.59 -16.35
N TYR A 129 4.82 13.67 -17.21
CA TYR A 129 4.76 12.24 -16.96
C TYR A 129 5.99 11.46 -17.41
N SER A 130 6.95 12.08 -18.13
CA SER A 130 8.07 11.36 -18.74
C SER A 130 8.93 10.61 -17.74
N GLY A 131 9.22 11.23 -16.57
CA GLY A 131 9.97 10.62 -15.49
C GLY A 131 9.23 9.44 -14.85
N TYR A 132 7.94 9.57 -14.62
CA TYR A 132 7.10 8.51 -14.05
C TYR A 132 7.03 7.29 -14.97
N VAL A 133 6.78 7.51 -16.26
CA VAL A 133 6.72 6.41 -17.23
C VAL A 133 8.07 5.71 -17.37
N LYS A 134 9.18 6.47 -17.40
CA LYS A 134 10.53 5.90 -17.40
C LYS A 134 10.76 5.04 -16.16
N TYR A 135 10.44 5.56 -14.98
CA TYR A 135 10.63 4.87 -13.71
C TYR A 135 9.88 3.53 -13.69
N LEU A 136 8.59 3.52 -14.04
CA LEU A 136 7.80 2.29 -14.10
C LEU A 136 8.27 1.33 -15.19
N SER A 137 8.71 1.84 -16.34
CA SER A 137 9.23 0.99 -17.41
C SER A 137 10.53 0.31 -17.03
N ASN A 138 11.40 0.99 -16.29
CA ASN A 138 12.67 0.43 -15.79
C ASN A 138 12.42 -0.63 -14.71
N ASN A 139 11.36 -0.49 -13.93
CA ASN A 139 10.96 -1.45 -12.90
C ASN A 139 10.02 -2.56 -13.41
N GLY A 140 9.79 -2.68 -14.74
CA GLY A 140 8.99 -3.75 -15.32
C GLY A 140 7.47 -3.66 -15.10
N ILE A 141 6.98 -2.53 -14.56
CA ILE A 141 5.54 -2.35 -14.25
C ILE A 141 4.75 -1.99 -15.51
N THR A 142 5.36 -1.25 -16.46
CA THR A 142 4.73 -0.95 -17.74
C THR A 142 5.62 -1.26 -18.93
N TYR A 143 5.03 -1.79 -19.99
CA TYR A 143 5.72 -2.07 -21.26
C TYR A 143 5.21 -1.23 -22.43
N GLY A 144 4.20 -0.35 -22.18
CA GLY A 144 3.53 0.43 -23.22
C GLY A 144 2.44 -0.39 -23.96
N LYS A 145 1.80 0.25 -24.94
CA LYS A 145 0.92 -0.42 -25.91
C LYS A 145 1.71 -1.19 -26.98
N SER A 146 2.93 -0.74 -27.22
CA SER A 146 3.92 -1.43 -28.06
C SER A 146 5.32 -1.17 -27.53
N LYS A 147 6.36 -1.70 -28.22
CA LYS A 147 7.76 -1.46 -27.82
C LYS A 147 8.15 0.02 -27.79
N THR A 148 7.49 0.84 -28.61
CA THR A 148 7.85 2.26 -28.82
C THR A 148 6.69 3.23 -28.56
N ILE A 149 5.49 2.76 -28.22
CA ILE A 149 4.30 3.59 -27.97
C ILE A 149 3.77 3.32 -26.57
N PHE A 150 3.62 4.37 -25.78
CA PHE A 150 3.00 4.34 -24.46
C PHE A 150 1.54 4.76 -24.49
N ALA A 151 1.18 5.71 -25.34
CA ALA A 151 -0.12 6.36 -25.45
C ALA A 151 -0.53 7.09 -24.14
N PRO A 152 0.23 8.12 -23.70
CA PRO A 152 0.09 8.73 -22.39
C PRO A 152 -1.28 9.38 -22.15
N ASN A 153 -1.89 9.95 -23.19
CA ASN A 153 -3.14 10.69 -23.12
C ASN A 153 -4.38 9.82 -23.35
N ASP A 154 -4.21 8.56 -23.77
CA ASP A 154 -5.33 7.64 -23.92
C ASP A 154 -5.90 7.32 -22.53
N ALA A 155 -7.21 7.14 -22.45
CA ALA A 155 -7.84 6.55 -21.28
C ALA A 155 -7.33 5.13 -21.07
N ILE A 156 -7.02 4.77 -19.83
CA ILE A 156 -6.59 3.41 -19.49
C ILE A 156 -7.81 2.53 -19.26
N THR A 157 -7.79 1.30 -19.82
CA THR A 157 -8.85 0.33 -19.59
C THR A 157 -8.72 -0.33 -18.22
N ARG A 158 -9.82 -0.93 -17.73
CA ARG A 158 -9.83 -1.69 -16.47
C ARG A 158 -8.81 -2.83 -16.49
N ALA A 159 -8.68 -3.55 -17.61
CA ALA A 159 -7.69 -4.61 -17.78
C ALA A 159 -6.26 -4.09 -17.75
N GLU A 160 -5.98 -2.99 -18.44
CA GLU A 160 -4.65 -2.38 -18.47
C GLU A 160 -4.24 -1.86 -17.07
N PHE A 161 -5.17 -1.19 -16.37
CA PHE A 161 -4.93 -0.70 -15.01
C PHE A 161 -4.70 -1.86 -14.03
N THR A 162 -5.55 -2.89 -14.06
CA THR A 162 -5.39 -4.07 -13.21
C THR A 162 -4.07 -4.77 -13.47
N THR A 163 -3.65 -4.88 -14.73
CA THR A 163 -2.34 -5.45 -15.09
C THR A 163 -1.19 -4.63 -14.51
N MET A 164 -1.29 -3.30 -14.57
CA MET A 164 -0.28 -2.40 -13.99
C MET A 164 -0.26 -2.53 -12.45
N ALA A 165 -1.43 -2.63 -11.81
CA ALA A 165 -1.57 -2.80 -10.37
C ALA A 165 -0.93 -4.11 -9.87
N VAL A 166 -1.18 -5.23 -10.54
CA VAL A 166 -0.57 -6.53 -10.18
C VAL A 166 0.95 -6.49 -10.36
N ARG A 167 1.45 -5.97 -11.47
CA ARG A 167 2.89 -5.83 -11.68
C ARG A 167 3.55 -4.88 -10.68
N PHE A 168 2.85 -3.82 -10.30
CA PHE A 168 3.32 -2.94 -9.24
C PHE A 168 3.42 -3.70 -7.92
N PHE A 169 2.42 -4.51 -7.57
CA PHE A 169 2.43 -5.31 -6.35
C PHE A 169 3.60 -6.30 -6.32
N ASP A 170 3.89 -7.00 -7.43
CA ASP A 170 5.04 -7.92 -7.56
C ASP A 170 6.39 -7.22 -7.26
N VAL A 171 6.51 -5.93 -7.61
CA VAL A 171 7.73 -5.14 -7.37
C VAL A 171 7.70 -4.44 -6.01
N TYR A 172 6.53 -4.02 -5.56
CA TYR A 172 6.31 -3.29 -4.30
C TYR A 172 6.35 -4.21 -3.09
N GLY A 173 5.74 -5.40 -3.17
CA GLY A 173 5.70 -6.43 -2.14
C GLY A 173 6.73 -7.52 -2.41
N ASP A 174 7.04 -8.31 -1.40
CA ASP A 174 7.84 -9.54 -1.55
C ASP A 174 6.96 -10.69 -2.09
N GLY A 175 5.99 -10.37 -2.95
CA GLY A 175 4.93 -11.27 -3.34
C GLY A 175 5.37 -12.33 -4.35
N ASP A 176 5.36 -13.57 -3.91
CA ASP A 176 5.21 -14.71 -4.80
C ASP A 176 3.77 -14.73 -5.31
N ALA A 177 3.60 -14.33 -6.56
CA ALA A 177 2.32 -14.41 -7.25
C ALA A 177 1.95 -15.88 -7.56
N GLU A 178 1.84 -16.74 -6.56
CA GLU A 178 1.24 -18.06 -6.74
C GLU A 178 -0.23 -17.92 -7.13
N ILE A 179 -0.52 -18.22 -8.37
CA ILE A 179 -1.88 -18.15 -8.95
C ILE A 179 -2.70 -19.30 -8.36
N MET A 180 -3.51 -19.01 -7.36
CA MET A 180 -4.47 -19.97 -6.81
C MET A 180 -5.52 -20.34 -7.88
N GLU A 181 -5.76 -21.64 -8.06
CA GLU A 181 -6.63 -22.18 -9.11
C GLU A 181 -8.15 -21.99 -8.88
N GLN A 182 -8.59 -21.51 -7.72
CA GLN A 182 -9.97 -21.62 -7.26
C GLN A 182 -10.94 -20.51 -7.70
N PHE A 183 -10.52 -19.52 -8.48
CA PHE A 183 -11.44 -18.50 -8.99
C PHE A 183 -12.00 -18.87 -10.36
N SER A 184 -13.34 -18.94 -10.47
CA SER A 184 -14.04 -19.34 -11.70
C SER A 184 -13.96 -18.30 -12.84
N GLY A 185 -13.49 -17.08 -12.53
CA GLY A 185 -13.36 -15.98 -13.50
C GLY A 185 -14.63 -15.14 -13.62
N PHE A 186 -14.54 -14.12 -14.47
CA PHE A 186 -15.67 -13.30 -14.88
C PHE A 186 -16.22 -13.84 -16.22
N ASN A 187 -17.52 -13.74 -16.43
CA ASN A 187 -18.20 -14.34 -17.60
C ASN A 187 -17.78 -13.73 -18.95
N ASP A 188 -17.25 -12.49 -18.93
CA ASP A 188 -16.78 -11.76 -20.10
C ASP A 188 -15.23 -11.77 -20.27
N VAL A 189 -14.51 -12.54 -19.44
CA VAL A 189 -13.04 -12.66 -19.51
C VAL A 189 -12.68 -14.12 -19.81
N SER A 190 -12.40 -14.40 -21.09
CA SER A 190 -11.96 -15.74 -21.49
C SER A 190 -10.57 -16.07 -20.93
N SER A 191 -10.26 -17.35 -20.72
CA SER A 191 -8.95 -17.81 -20.25
C SER A 191 -7.79 -17.44 -21.20
N GLY A 192 -8.08 -17.26 -22.48
CA GLY A 192 -7.11 -16.82 -23.49
C GLY A 192 -6.94 -15.30 -23.60
N TYR A 193 -7.72 -14.53 -22.84
CA TYR A 193 -7.57 -13.07 -22.85
C TYR A 193 -6.24 -12.66 -22.24
N TRP A 194 -5.55 -11.72 -22.86
CA TRP A 194 -4.16 -11.33 -22.49
C TRP A 194 -3.97 -10.93 -21.02
N ALA A 195 -5.00 -10.33 -20.42
CA ALA A 195 -4.97 -9.87 -19.03
C ALA A 195 -5.63 -10.85 -18.05
N ALA A 196 -6.15 -12.01 -18.51
CA ALA A 196 -6.94 -12.93 -17.69
C ALA A 196 -6.25 -13.31 -16.38
N LYS A 197 -4.94 -13.62 -16.42
CA LYS A 197 -4.17 -13.98 -15.23
C LYS A 197 -4.08 -12.83 -14.21
N TYR A 198 -3.91 -11.60 -14.66
CA TYR A 198 -3.82 -10.43 -13.78
C TYR A 198 -5.16 -10.08 -13.16
N ILE A 199 -6.25 -10.17 -13.96
CA ILE A 199 -7.62 -9.97 -13.48
C ILE A 199 -7.97 -11.02 -12.44
N LYS A 200 -7.66 -12.30 -12.70
CA LYS A 200 -7.85 -13.39 -11.75
C LYS A 200 -7.09 -13.14 -10.44
N TYR A 201 -5.82 -12.80 -10.52
CA TYR A 201 -4.98 -12.50 -9.36
C TYR A 201 -5.56 -11.37 -8.51
N ALA A 202 -5.87 -10.23 -9.12
CA ALA A 202 -6.42 -9.07 -8.42
C ALA A 202 -7.81 -9.36 -7.79
N ALA A 203 -8.64 -10.20 -8.43
CA ALA A 203 -9.93 -10.62 -7.89
C ALA A 203 -9.78 -11.54 -6.69
N LEU A 204 -8.85 -12.49 -6.73
CA LEU A 204 -8.56 -13.40 -5.60
C LEU A 204 -8.05 -12.65 -4.37
N HIS A 205 -7.30 -11.56 -4.57
CA HIS A 205 -6.82 -10.68 -3.49
C HIS A 205 -7.85 -9.62 -3.06
N GLY A 206 -9.05 -9.63 -3.64
CA GLY A 206 -10.11 -8.68 -3.29
C GLY A 206 -9.87 -7.24 -3.74
N TRP A 207 -8.83 -6.99 -4.57
CA TRP A 207 -8.54 -5.62 -5.05
C TRP A 207 -9.55 -5.12 -6.04
N ILE A 208 -10.09 -6.02 -6.86
CA ILE A 208 -11.13 -5.74 -7.85
C ILE A 208 -12.37 -6.58 -7.61
N ASN A 209 -13.51 -5.99 -7.92
CA ASN A 209 -14.79 -6.67 -7.98
C ASN A 209 -15.34 -6.57 -9.41
N GLY A 210 -16.09 -7.59 -9.83
CA GLY A 210 -16.93 -7.51 -11.02
C GLY A 210 -18.23 -6.74 -10.75
N TYR A 211 -19.08 -6.76 -11.74
CA TYR A 211 -20.43 -6.21 -11.67
C TYR A 211 -21.42 -7.26 -11.21
N GLY A 212 -22.62 -6.82 -10.83
CA GLY A 212 -23.68 -7.73 -10.34
C GLY A 212 -24.17 -8.76 -11.36
N ASP A 213 -23.84 -8.60 -12.64
CA ASP A 213 -24.10 -9.54 -13.72
C ASP A 213 -22.97 -10.57 -13.92
N GLY A 214 -21.96 -10.55 -13.08
CA GLY A 214 -20.80 -11.45 -13.15
C GLY A 214 -19.73 -11.05 -14.17
N SER A 215 -19.85 -9.85 -14.78
CA SER A 215 -18.86 -9.33 -15.74
C SER A 215 -17.77 -8.52 -15.06
N PHE A 216 -16.63 -8.31 -15.76
CA PHE A 216 -15.54 -7.43 -15.36
C PHE A 216 -15.47 -6.15 -16.20
N HIS A 217 -15.95 -6.20 -17.43
CA HIS A 217 -15.83 -5.13 -18.43
C HIS A 217 -14.37 -4.71 -18.67
N ALA A 218 -13.54 -5.65 -19.07
CA ALA A 218 -12.10 -5.53 -19.22
C ALA A 218 -11.66 -4.32 -20.08
N GLU A 219 -12.35 -4.06 -21.18
CA GLU A 219 -12.04 -3.00 -22.13
C GLU A 219 -12.69 -1.64 -21.78
N ARG A 220 -13.52 -1.58 -20.76
CA ARG A 220 -14.10 -0.32 -20.29
C ARG A 220 -13.01 0.56 -19.69
N GLU A 221 -13.03 1.85 -19.98
CA GLU A 221 -12.20 2.84 -19.33
C GLU A 221 -12.45 2.85 -17.82
N ILE A 222 -11.38 2.91 -17.03
CA ILE A 222 -11.49 3.00 -15.57
C ILE A 222 -11.58 4.46 -15.15
N ASN A 223 -12.46 4.77 -14.20
CA ASN A 223 -12.57 6.12 -13.67
C ASN A 223 -11.73 6.33 -12.40
N ARG A 224 -11.56 7.60 -12.02
CA ARG A 224 -10.70 7.97 -10.88
C ARG A 224 -11.16 7.41 -9.55
N ALA A 225 -12.48 7.31 -9.32
CA ALA A 225 -13.01 6.71 -8.09
C ALA A 225 -12.71 5.21 -7.99
N GLU A 226 -12.83 4.49 -9.10
CA GLU A 226 -12.46 3.06 -9.16
C GLU A 226 -10.96 2.88 -8.92
N VAL A 227 -10.13 3.75 -9.49
CA VAL A 227 -8.68 3.70 -9.32
C VAL A 227 -8.28 3.81 -7.84
N VAL A 228 -8.75 4.84 -7.12
CA VAL A 228 -8.37 4.99 -5.71
C VAL A 228 -8.87 3.83 -4.85
N THR A 229 -10.04 3.29 -5.17
CA THR A 229 -10.57 2.12 -4.46
C THR A 229 -9.69 0.88 -4.65
N ILE A 230 -9.23 0.64 -5.88
CA ILE A 230 -8.34 -0.50 -6.18
C ILE A 230 -6.97 -0.29 -5.53
N VAL A 231 -6.39 0.91 -5.60
CA VAL A 231 -5.07 1.20 -5.04
C VAL A 231 -5.09 1.07 -3.51
N ASN A 232 -6.11 1.62 -2.82
CA ASN A 232 -6.22 1.47 -1.37
C ASN A 232 -6.31 -0.01 -0.96
N ARG A 233 -7.16 -0.80 -1.63
CA ARG A 233 -7.27 -2.24 -1.36
C ARG A 233 -5.97 -2.99 -1.60
N LEU A 234 -5.26 -2.66 -2.68
CA LEU A 234 -3.96 -3.25 -2.99
C LEU A 234 -2.91 -2.94 -1.91
N LEU A 235 -2.96 -1.73 -1.35
CA LEU A 235 -2.04 -1.28 -0.30
C LEU A 235 -2.50 -1.67 1.12
N GLY A 236 -3.69 -2.25 1.27
CA GLY A 236 -4.29 -2.54 2.58
C GLY A 236 -4.63 -1.28 3.38
N ARG A 237 -4.88 -0.14 2.71
CA ARG A 237 -5.18 1.14 3.34
C ARG A 237 -6.68 1.32 3.52
N GLU A 238 -7.08 1.71 4.72
CA GLU A 238 -8.46 1.98 5.08
C GLU A 238 -8.60 3.39 5.67
N ALA A 239 -9.68 4.07 5.29
CA ALA A 239 -9.95 5.40 5.80
C ALA A 239 -10.53 5.34 7.22
N ASP A 240 -9.95 6.10 8.13
CA ASP A 240 -10.52 6.30 9.47
C ASP A 240 -11.71 7.27 9.37
N GLU A 241 -12.92 6.71 9.38
CA GLU A 241 -14.16 7.47 9.21
C GLU A 241 -14.40 8.47 10.36
N ASP A 242 -14.07 8.10 11.58
CA ASP A 242 -14.23 8.94 12.76
C ASP A 242 -13.22 10.10 12.75
N TYR A 243 -11.96 9.80 12.47
CA TYR A 243 -10.95 10.84 12.31
C TYR A 243 -11.31 11.84 11.20
N ILE A 244 -11.77 11.34 10.05
CA ILE A 244 -12.22 12.18 8.93
C ILE A 244 -13.39 13.06 9.37
N ALA A 245 -14.37 12.51 10.09
CA ALA A 245 -15.52 13.27 10.56
C ALA A 245 -15.11 14.44 11.47
N ASP A 246 -14.17 14.19 12.37
CA ASP A 246 -13.74 15.18 13.37
C ASP A 246 -12.77 16.22 12.81
N ASN A 247 -12.07 15.90 11.71
CA ASN A 247 -11.00 16.73 11.19
C ASN A 247 -11.24 17.31 9.78
N LEU A 248 -12.48 17.29 9.27
CA LEU A 248 -12.81 17.74 7.89
C LEU A 248 -12.21 19.09 7.49
N ARG A 249 -12.11 20.03 8.44
CA ARG A 249 -11.58 21.38 8.17
C ARG A 249 -10.07 21.41 7.90
N LYS A 250 -9.36 20.34 8.23
CA LYS A 250 -7.91 20.21 8.08
C LYS A 250 -7.52 19.29 6.92
N LEU A 251 -8.50 18.59 6.37
CA LEU A 251 -8.31 17.60 5.32
C LEU A 251 -8.64 18.21 3.95
N ASN A 252 -7.98 17.69 2.91
CA ASN A 252 -8.36 17.97 1.54
C ASN A 252 -9.71 17.34 1.26
N THR A 253 -10.67 18.15 0.90
CA THR A 253 -12.03 17.74 0.55
C THR A 253 -12.36 18.24 -0.84
N PHE A 254 -13.27 17.58 -1.51
CA PHE A 254 -13.65 17.89 -2.90
C PHE A 254 -15.16 18.13 -2.99
N PRO A 255 -15.61 19.25 -3.56
CA PRO A 255 -17.05 19.61 -3.60
C PRO A 255 -17.88 18.63 -4.42
N ASP A 256 -17.27 17.94 -5.36
CA ASP A 256 -17.89 16.94 -6.24
C ASP A 256 -17.83 15.51 -5.69
N VAL A 257 -17.25 15.29 -4.49
CA VAL A 257 -17.23 14.00 -3.79
C VAL A 257 -17.88 14.17 -2.43
N SER A 258 -19.20 14.08 -2.39
CA SER A 258 -19.95 14.16 -1.13
C SER A 258 -19.79 12.87 -0.30
N ARG A 259 -20.08 12.95 1.02
CA ARG A 259 -20.10 11.79 1.91
C ARG A 259 -21.01 10.64 1.45
N LYS A 260 -21.99 10.93 0.59
CA LYS A 260 -22.89 9.92 0.01
C LYS A 260 -22.29 9.23 -1.22
N HIS A 261 -21.18 9.74 -1.74
CA HIS A 261 -20.51 9.11 -2.87
C HIS A 261 -19.85 7.82 -2.41
N TRP A 262 -20.06 6.73 -3.13
CA TRP A 262 -19.59 5.38 -2.75
C TRP A 262 -18.07 5.29 -2.53
N ALA A 263 -17.28 6.12 -3.22
CA ALA A 263 -15.82 6.17 -3.08
C ALA A 263 -15.35 7.31 -2.14
N TYR A 264 -16.23 7.96 -1.37
CA TYR A 264 -15.86 9.12 -0.54
C TYR A 264 -14.65 8.80 0.35
N TYR A 265 -14.71 7.75 1.13
CA TYR A 265 -13.64 7.38 2.05
C TYR A 265 -12.37 6.94 1.32
N ALA A 266 -12.50 6.24 0.20
CA ALA A 266 -11.34 5.90 -0.62
C ALA A 266 -10.63 7.14 -1.19
N VAL A 267 -11.38 8.19 -1.55
CA VAL A 267 -10.80 9.47 -1.99
C VAL A 267 -10.14 10.21 -0.84
N MET A 268 -10.75 10.20 0.35
CA MET A 268 -10.17 10.83 1.54
C MET A 268 -8.85 10.18 1.94
N GLU A 269 -8.75 8.85 1.93
CA GLU A 269 -7.52 8.10 2.15
C GLU A 269 -6.44 8.48 1.13
N ALA A 270 -6.76 8.46 -0.14
CA ALA A 270 -5.83 8.67 -1.24
C ALA A 270 -5.25 10.10 -1.32
N ALA A 271 -6.02 11.10 -0.87
CA ALA A 271 -5.73 12.52 -1.03
C ALA A 271 -5.25 13.22 0.24
N ASN A 272 -5.15 12.53 1.36
CA ASN A 272 -4.71 13.09 2.64
C ASN A 272 -3.56 12.29 3.23
N ALA A 273 -2.43 12.95 3.47
CA ALA A 273 -1.32 12.31 4.17
C ALA A 273 -1.62 12.21 5.67
N HIS A 274 -1.34 11.06 6.25
CA HIS A 274 -1.54 10.78 7.67
C HIS A 274 -0.54 9.73 8.16
N THR A 275 -0.51 9.51 9.45
CA THR A 275 0.15 8.36 10.05
C THR A 275 -0.92 7.34 10.39
N ALA A 276 -0.86 6.18 9.78
CA ALA A 276 -1.71 5.05 10.09
C ALA A 276 -1.17 4.34 11.33
N VAL A 277 -2.05 4.05 12.28
CA VAL A 277 -1.81 3.12 13.39
C VAL A 277 -2.38 1.79 12.95
N LEU A 278 -1.51 0.80 12.77
CA LEU A 278 -1.89 -0.51 12.26
C LEU A 278 -2.46 -1.37 13.39
N GLY A 279 -3.62 -2.01 13.15
CA GLY A 279 -4.32 -2.83 14.11
C GLY A 279 -5.36 -3.73 13.46
N GLU A 280 -6.41 -4.13 14.20
CA GLU A 280 -7.58 -4.83 13.63
C GLU A 280 -8.29 -3.97 12.56
N SER A 281 -8.22 -2.66 12.70
CA SER A 281 -8.58 -1.66 11.70
C SER A 281 -7.54 -0.55 11.73
N GLU A 282 -7.35 0.12 10.59
CA GLU A 282 -6.47 1.29 10.51
C GLU A 282 -7.10 2.46 11.27
N SER A 283 -6.30 3.15 12.09
CA SER A 283 -6.68 4.44 12.66
C SER A 283 -5.66 5.51 12.32
N TRP A 284 -6.11 6.77 12.15
CA TRP A 284 -5.25 7.85 11.72
C TRP A 284 -4.77 8.69 12.88
N SER A 285 -3.51 9.07 12.81
CA SER A 285 -2.93 10.11 13.65
C SER A 285 -2.22 11.18 12.80
N LYS A 286 -1.88 12.31 13.44
CA LYS A 286 -1.18 13.41 12.75
C LYS A 286 0.29 13.09 12.52
#